data_459c3889ca2b05c0607bd3b31dc8a0ba
#
_entry.id   459c3889ca2b05c0607bd3b31dc8a0ba
#
_cell.length_a   1.000
_cell.length_b   1.000
_cell.length_c   1.000
_cell.angle_alpha   90.00
_cell.angle_beta   90.00
_cell.angle_gamma   90.00
#
_symmetry.space_group_name_H-M   'P 1'
#
loop_
_entity.id
_entity.type
_entity.pdbx_description
1 polymer ?
#
loop_
_entity_poly.entity_id
_entity_poly.type
_entity_poly.pdbx_seq_one_letter_code
_entity_poly.pdbx_strand_id
1 'polypeptide(L)'
;FIGLAWGQSQDLSVDELIKHLDLEPHPAGGLFFRQTYKSDGVIPKSVLPKDYHGDRNYNTLIYSLLPEGAKLKFHKLHSDETLHFYMGGPMTIVQISPKGEVEQIILGQEIFKGHQLQHIIPAGYWFGIYSLKGSKYSLYGASVSPGFEYDDFIDGDKEQLLKQFPNA
;
A
#
# COMPACT_ATOMS: atom_id res chain seq x y z
N PHE A 1 19.29 39.34 -2.90
CA PHE A 1 19.00 38.04 -2.26
C PHE A 1 17.50 37.79 -2.39
N ILE A 2 17.08 37.01 -3.34
CA ILE A 2 15.70 36.50 -3.44
C ILE A 2 15.63 35.32 -2.51
N GLY A 3 15.04 35.51 -1.32
CA GLY A 3 14.74 34.43 -0.40
C GLY A 3 13.71 33.53 -1.05
N LEU A 4 14.14 32.35 -1.50
CA LEU A 4 13.23 31.26 -1.84
C LEU A 4 12.55 30.82 -0.55
N ALA A 5 11.31 31.22 -0.36
CA ALA A 5 10.46 30.68 0.69
C ALA A 5 10.20 29.19 0.36
N TRP A 6 10.96 28.30 0.99
CA TRP A 6 10.69 26.89 0.98
C TRP A 6 9.45 26.63 1.84
N GLY A 7 8.37 26.25 1.16
CA GLY A 7 7.33 25.46 1.76
C GLY A 7 6.28 26.15 2.62
N GLN A 8 5.35 26.84 2.00
CA GLN A 8 3.97 26.58 2.41
C GLN A 8 3.59 25.22 1.78
N SER A 9 3.32 24.20 2.60
CA SER A 9 2.64 23.01 2.12
C SER A 9 1.33 23.48 1.50
N GLN A 10 1.23 23.45 0.18
CA GLN A 10 -0.05 23.69 -0.48
C GLN A 10 -1.00 22.66 0.12
N ASP A 11 -2.12 23.14 0.65
CA ASP A 11 -3.18 22.29 1.20
C ASP A 11 -3.95 21.70 0.00
N LEU A 12 -3.28 20.75 -0.69
CA LEU A 12 -3.78 20.11 -1.90
C LEU A 12 -5.04 19.29 -1.56
N SER A 13 -6.05 19.45 -2.38
CA SER A 13 -7.25 18.63 -2.29
C SER A 13 -7.03 17.23 -2.90
N VAL A 14 -7.89 16.31 -2.53
CA VAL A 14 -7.91 14.95 -3.12
C VAL A 14 -8.08 15.02 -4.63
N ASP A 15 -9.00 15.88 -5.13
CA ASP A 15 -9.28 16.00 -6.57
C ASP A 15 -8.10 16.58 -7.36
N GLU A 16 -7.38 17.55 -6.77
CA GLU A 16 -6.16 18.09 -7.38
C GLU A 16 -5.07 17.03 -7.50
N LEU A 17 -4.89 16.20 -6.45
CA LEU A 17 -3.92 15.11 -6.47
C LEU A 17 -4.31 14.04 -7.49
N ILE A 18 -5.58 13.63 -7.55
CA ILE A 18 -6.08 12.67 -8.54
C ILE A 18 -5.76 13.17 -9.95
N LYS A 19 -6.11 14.41 -10.25
CA LYS A 19 -5.89 15.00 -11.57
C LYS A 19 -4.41 15.17 -11.90
N HIS A 20 -3.62 15.70 -10.95
CA HIS A 20 -2.21 16.02 -11.20
C HIS A 20 -1.32 14.80 -11.32
N LEU A 21 -1.61 13.76 -10.54
CA LEU A 21 -0.89 12.49 -10.55
C LEU A 21 -1.49 11.46 -11.50
N ASP A 22 -2.59 11.81 -12.21
CA ASP A 22 -3.29 10.95 -13.14
C ASP A 22 -3.67 9.60 -12.48
N LEU A 23 -4.37 9.71 -11.32
CA LEU A 23 -4.78 8.54 -10.55
C LEU A 23 -6.16 8.06 -11.01
N GLU A 24 -6.33 6.74 -10.99
CA GLU A 24 -7.61 6.08 -11.27
C GLU A 24 -8.13 5.32 -10.03
N PRO A 25 -9.44 5.05 -9.94
CA PRO A 25 -9.99 4.25 -8.85
C PRO A 25 -9.36 2.86 -8.81
N HIS A 26 -8.96 2.42 -7.61
CA HIS A 26 -8.43 1.08 -7.43
C HIS A 26 -9.53 0.03 -7.60
N PRO A 27 -9.32 -1.08 -8.33
CA PRO A 27 -10.34 -2.12 -8.56
C PRO A 27 -10.91 -2.74 -7.28
N ALA A 28 -10.09 -2.90 -6.24
CA ALA A 28 -10.55 -3.37 -4.92
C ALA A 28 -11.30 -2.29 -4.11
N GLY A 29 -11.42 -1.06 -4.64
CA GLY A 29 -12.08 0.07 -4.01
C GLY A 29 -11.26 0.74 -2.91
N GLY A 30 -11.81 1.81 -2.35
CA GLY A 30 -11.28 2.50 -1.16
C GLY A 30 -10.16 3.50 -1.42
N LEU A 31 -9.45 3.45 -2.53
CA LEU A 31 -8.35 4.36 -2.84
C LEU A 31 -8.23 4.62 -4.35
N PHE A 32 -7.37 5.57 -4.70
CA PHE A 32 -6.96 5.85 -6.08
C PHE A 32 -5.49 5.48 -6.25
N PHE A 33 -5.11 5.05 -7.45
CA PHE A 33 -3.75 4.62 -7.72
C PHE A 33 -3.32 4.90 -9.16
N ARG A 34 -2.02 4.83 -9.40
CA ARG A 34 -1.43 4.75 -10.74
C ARG A 34 -0.15 3.93 -10.70
N GLN A 35 0.00 2.99 -11.63
CA GLN A 35 1.27 2.32 -11.83
C GLN A 35 2.27 3.30 -12.46
N THR A 36 3.35 3.61 -11.74
CA THR A 36 4.38 4.55 -12.18
C THR A 36 5.57 3.86 -12.82
N TYR A 37 5.74 2.57 -12.51
CA TYR A 37 6.83 1.80 -13.05
C TYR A 37 6.48 0.30 -13.11
N LYS A 38 6.93 -0.34 -14.17
CA LYS A 38 6.98 -1.78 -14.34
C LYS A 38 8.29 -2.08 -15.07
N SER A 39 9.17 -2.86 -14.45
CA SER A 39 10.49 -3.16 -15.04
C SER A 39 10.35 -3.99 -16.32
N ASP A 40 11.26 -3.78 -17.28
CA ASP A 40 11.31 -4.60 -18.50
C ASP A 40 11.82 -6.00 -18.24
N GLY A 41 12.70 -6.17 -17.23
CA GLY A 41 13.25 -7.46 -16.87
C GLY A 41 12.22 -8.40 -16.28
N VAL A 42 12.32 -9.67 -16.64
CA VAL A 42 11.32 -10.71 -16.30
C VAL A 42 11.99 -11.88 -15.58
N ILE A 43 11.33 -12.35 -14.54
CA ILE A 43 11.66 -13.60 -13.83
C ILE A 43 10.74 -14.68 -14.39
N PRO A 44 11.27 -15.72 -15.06
CA PRO A 44 10.46 -16.80 -15.59
C PRO A 44 9.72 -17.55 -14.48
N LYS A 45 8.47 -17.97 -14.75
CA LYS A 45 7.66 -18.79 -13.82
C LYS A 45 8.40 -20.03 -13.32
N SER A 46 9.26 -20.63 -14.15
CA SER A 46 10.01 -21.86 -13.83
C SER A 46 10.97 -21.71 -12.64
N VAL A 47 11.36 -20.48 -12.28
CA VAL A 47 12.25 -20.21 -11.13
C VAL A 47 11.53 -19.51 -9.97
N LEU A 48 10.26 -19.13 -10.16
CA LEU A 48 9.42 -18.55 -9.11
C LEU A 48 8.81 -19.67 -8.22
N PRO A 49 8.43 -19.36 -6.97
CA PRO A 49 7.61 -20.23 -6.14
C PRO A 49 6.36 -20.73 -6.86
N LYS A 50 5.82 -21.88 -6.41
CA LYS A 50 4.70 -22.57 -7.10
C LYS A 50 3.42 -21.73 -7.16
N ASP A 51 3.21 -20.86 -6.18
CA ASP A 51 2.01 -20.06 -6.03
C ASP A 51 1.86 -18.93 -7.07
N TYR A 52 2.94 -18.58 -7.77
CA TYR A 52 2.85 -17.67 -8.91
C TYR A 52 2.26 -18.39 -10.13
N HIS A 53 1.35 -17.77 -10.85
CA HIS A 53 0.68 -18.37 -12.00
C HIS A 53 1.28 -17.99 -13.35
N GLY A 54 2.33 -17.15 -13.38
CA GLY A 54 3.01 -16.69 -14.60
C GLY A 54 4.37 -16.07 -14.30
N ASP A 55 5.01 -15.58 -15.34
CA ASP A 55 6.24 -14.79 -15.22
C ASP A 55 5.95 -13.49 -14.45
N ARG A 56 6.99 -12.91 -13.82
CA ARG A 56 6.87 -11.62 -13.13
C ARG A 56 7.96 -10.68 -13.56
N ASN A 57 7.62 -9.41 -13.73
CA ASN A 57 8.62 -8.36 -13.87
C ASN A 57 9.45 -8.28 -12.58
N TYR A 58 10.68 -7.75 -12.65
CA TYR A 58 11.51 -7.66 -11.46
C TYR A 58 10.89 -6.83 -10.36
N ASN A 59 10.20 -5.74 -10.75
CA ASN A 59 9.59 -4.82 -9.80
C ASN A 59 8.44 -4.02 -10.44
N THR A 60 7.47 -3.64 -9.62
CA THR A 60 6.42 -2.67 -9.95
C THR A 60 6.33 -1.60 -8.88
N LEU A 61 6.01 -0.37 -9.27
CA LEU A 61 5.76 0.76 -8.39
C LEU A 61 4.42 1.40 -8.69
N ILE A 62 3.73 1.83 -7.64
CA ILE A 62 2.51 2.62 -7.76
C ILE A 62 2.57 3.88 -6.89
N TYR A 63 1.84 4.92 -7.29
CA TYR A 63 1.29 5.90 -6.37
C TYR A 63 -0.06 5.43 -5.89
N SER A 64 -0.36 5.68 -4.60
CA SER A 64 -1.64 5.40 -3.99
C SER A 64 -2.09 6.57 -3.14
N LEU A 65 -3.35 6.97 -3.30
CA LEU A 65 -4.00 8.04 -2.56
C LEU A 65 -5.18 7.47 -1.79
N LEU A 66 -5.12 7.56 -0.47
CA LEU A 66 -6.15 7.11 0.45
C LEU A 66 -6.87 8.34 1.03
N PRO A 67 -8.10 8.67 0.59
CA PRO A 67 -8.89 9.77 1.13
C PRO A 67 -9.28 9.55 2.61
N GLU A 68 -9.76 10.61 3.29
CA GLU A 68 -10.28 10.52 4.64
C GLU A 68 -11.43 9.50 4.73
N GLY A 69 -11.39 8.66 5.76
CA GLY A 69 -12.39 7.61 5.99
C GLY A 69 -12.31 6.41 5.05
N ALA A 70 -11.43 6.48 4.05
CA ALA A 70 -11.22 5.37 3.13
C ALA A 70 -10.44 4.24 3.77
N LYS A 71 -10.64 3.04 3.22
CA LYS A 71 -9.94 1.83 3.64
C LYS A 71 -9.72 0.88 2.47
N LEU A 72 -8.57 0.25 2.44
CA LEU A 72 -8.30 -0.91 1.61
C LEU A 72 -8.56 -2.17 2.45
N LYS A 73 -9.42 -3.05 1.97
CA LYS A 73 -9.80 -4.29 2.67
C LYS A 73 -8.60 -5.20 2.85
N PHE A 74 -8.74 -6.15 3.78
CA PHE A 74 -7.73 -7.19 3.95
C PHE A 74 -7.53 -7.98 2.66
N HIS A 75 -6.28 -8.10 2.28
CA HIS A 75 -5.79 -8.90 1.15
C HIS A 75 -4.38 -9.39 1.45
N LYS A 76 -3.83 -10.24 0.63
CA LYS A 76 -2.43 -10.68 0.71
C LYS A 76 -1.85 -10.89 -0.67
N LEU A 77 -0.54 -10.79 -0.76
CA LEU A 77 0.24 -11.02 -1.98
C LEU A 77 1.19 -12.21 -1.82
N HIS A 78 1.65 -12.74 -2.94
CA HIS A 78 2.72 -13.75 -2.98
C HIS A 78 4.13 -13.13 -2.89
N SER A 79 4.25 -11.82 -3.09
CA SER A 79 5.50 -11.05 -3.02
C SER A 79 5.51 -10.16 -1.78
N ASP A 80 6.70 -9.76 -1.34
CA ASP A 80 6.84 -8.67 -0.38
C ASP A 80 6.36 -7.36 -1.00
N GLU A 81 5.61 -6.58 -0.22
CA GLU A 81 5.19 -5.25 -0.59
C GLU A 81 5.76 -4.22 0.37
N THR A 82 6.45 -3.21 -0.16
CA THR A 82 6.99 -2.11 0.64
C THR A 82 6.15 -0.87 0.43
N LEU A 83 5.59 -0.34 1.51
CA LEU A 83 4.85 0.91 1.53
C LEU A 83 5.76 2.07 1.91
N HIS A 84 5.60 3.21 1.21
CA HIS A 84 6.45 4.41 1.35
C HIS A 84 5.57 5.62 1.57
N PHE A 85 5.63 6.24 2.75
CA PHE A 85 4.88 7.47 3.01
C PHE A 85 5.47 8.65 2.25
N TYR A 86 4.61 9.44 1.58
CA TYR A 86 5.04 10.64 0.86
C TYR A 86 4.53 11.91 1.51
N MET A 87 3.20 12.06 1.68
CA MET A 87 2.62 13.29 2.22
C MET A 87 1.16 13.09 2.67
N GLY A 88 0.64 14.10 3.33
CA GLY A 88 -0.72 14.11 3.88
C GLY A 88 -0.75 13.67 5.34
N GLY A 89 -1.87 13.17 5.81
CA GLY A 89 -2.01 12.63 7.15
C GLY A 89 -1.51 11.19 7.26
N PRO A 90 -1.26 10.70 8.48
CA PRO A 90 -0.84 9.33 8.69
C PRO A 90 -1.96 8.34 8.35
N MET A 91 -1.57 7.11 8.02
CA MET A 91 -2.48 5.99 7.83
C MET A 91 -2.07 4.80 8.69
N THR A 92 -3.02 3.94 8.98
CA THR A 92 -2.77 2.72 9.73
C THR A 92 -2.76 1.52 8.80
N ILE A 93 -1.77 0.67 8.97
CA ILE A 93 -1.67 -0.67 8.40
C ILE A 93 -1.97 -1.65 9.53
N VAL A 94 -2.89 -2.58 9.30
CA VAL A 94 -3.09 -3.73 10.19
C VAL A 94 -2.66 -4.96 9.40
N GLN A 95 -1.74 -5.73 9.95
CA GLN A 95 -1.28 -6.97 9.31
C GLN A 95 -1.42 -8.17 10.25
N ILE A 96 -1.64 -9.34 9.65
CA ILE A 96 -1.77 -10.62 10.35
C ILE A 96 -0.77 -11.60 9.74
N SER A 97 0.15 -12.09 10.55
CA SER A 97 1.11 -13.10 10.12
C SER A 97 0.42 -14.43 9.78
N PRO A 98 1.06 -15.33 9.02
CA PRO A 98 0.55 -16.68 8.81
C PRO A 98 0.30 -17.48 10.10
N LYS A 99 0.91 -17.07 11.23
CA LYS A 99 0.70 -17.65 12.55
C LYS A 99 -0.44 -17.02 13.35
N GLY A 100 -1.09 -15.96 12.81
CA GLY A 100 -2.18 -15.24 13.46
C GLY A 100 -1.72 -14.11 14.40
N GLU A 101 -0.45 -13.71 14.34
CA GLU A 101 0.05 -12.55 15.10
C GLU A 101 -0.41 -11.26 14.42
N VAL A 102 -1.08 -10.39 15.17
CA VAL A 102 -1.61 -9.12 14.68
C VAL A 102 -0.65 -8.00 15.04
N GLU A 103 -0.32 -7.18 14.06
CA GLU A 103 0.47 -5.98 14.25
C GLU A 103 -0.23 -4.77 13.63
N GLN A 104 -0.14 -3.63 14.31
CA GLN A 104 -0.65 -2.36 13.83
C GLN A 104 0.49 -1.37 13.70
N ILE A 105 0.65 -0.80 12.51
CA ILE A 105 1.72 0.13 12.17
C ILE A 105 1.10 1.45 11.71
N ILE A 106 1.65 2.56 12.15
CA ILE A 106 1.30 3.88 11.65
C ILE A 106 2.36 4.33 10.65
N LEU A 107 1.95 4.46 9.38
CA LEU A 107 2.79 5.06 8.35
C LEU A 107 2.53 6.56 8.29
N GLY A 108 3.57 7.37 8.42
CA GLY A 108 3.45 8.84 8.50
C GLY A 108 4.79 9.52 8.80
N GLN A 109 4.77 10.83 8.92
CA GLN A 109 5.99 11.65 9.05
C GLN A 109 6.44 11.91 10.50
N GLU A 110 5.60 11.62 11.51
CA GLU A 110 5.91 11.94 12.91
C GLU A 110 6.76 10.83 13.56
N ILE A 111 8.00 10.69 13.07
CA ILE A 111 8.91 9.60 13.48
C ILE A 111 9.18 9.57 14.99
N PHE A 112 9.20 10.73 15.65
CA PHE A 112 9.37 10.81 17.10
C PHE A 112 8.13 10.35 17.90
N LYS A 113 6.98 10.18 17.22
CA LYS A 113 5.76 9.59 17.80
C LYS A 113 5.59 8.11 17.40
N GLY A 114 6.61 7.51 16.80
CA GLY A 114 6.62 6.11 16.41
C GLY A 114 6.04 5.85 15.01
N HIS A 115 5.79 6.89 14.20
CA HIS A 115 5.42 6.69 12.81
C HIS A 115 6.60 6.14 12.01
N GLN A 116 6.32 5.26 11.08
CA GLN A 116 7.29 4.75 10.11
C GLN A 116 7.13 5.50 8.78
N LEU A 117 8.25 5.80 8.11
CA LEU A 117 8.25 6.36 6.75
C LEU A 117 8.11 5.27 5.69
N GLN A 118 8.52 4.06 6.03
CA GLN A 118 8.43 2.85 5.21
C GLN A 118 8.02 1.68 6.07
N HIS A 119 7.27 0.75 5.50
CA HIS A 119 6.95 -0.52 6.14
C HIS A 119 6.92 -1.62 5.10
N ILE A 120 7.45 -2.80 5.46
CA ILE A 120 7.44 -3.99 4.60
C ILE A 120 6.35 -4.92 5.10
N ILE A 121 5.46 -5.30 4.19
CA ILE A 121 4.49 -6.37 4.40
C ILE A 121 5.06 -7.63 3.77
N PRO A 122 5.44 -8.63 4.57
CA PRO A 122 6.03 -9.84 4.04
C PRO A 122 5.04 -10.65 3.20
N ALA A 123 5.53 -11.36 2.21
CA ALA A 123 4.75 -12.27 1.39
C ALA A 123 3.88 -13.20 2.25
N GLY A 124 2.62 -13.34 1.87
CA GLY A 124 1.66 -14.20 2.57
C GLY A 124 1.02 -13.64 3.84
N TYR A 125 1.42 -12.44 4.29
CA TYR A 125 0.72 -11.74 5.35
C TYR A 125 -0.59 -11.16 4.83
N TRP A 126 -1.66 -11.29 5.62
CA TRP A 126 -2.87 -10.54 5.40
C TRP A 126 -2.70 -9.12 5.89
N PHE A 127 -3.13 -8.13 5.13
CA PHE A 127 -3.11 -6.75 5.60
C PHE A 127 -4.25 -5.92 5.03
N GLY A 128 -4.62 -4.90 5.79
CA GLY A 128 -5.56 -3.87 5.40
C GLY A 128 -5.04 -2.50 5.81
N ILE A 129 -5.51 -1.45 5.14
CA ILE A 129 -5.05 -0.08 5.36
C ILE A 129 -6.26 0.81 5.57
N TYR A 130 -6.17 1.78 6.49
CA TYR A 130 -7.18 2.81 6.65
C TYR A 130 -6.57 4.16 7.01
N SER A 131 -7.24 5.25 6.57
CA SER A 131 -6.85 6.60 6.93
C SER A 131 -7.20 6.88 8.40
N LEU A 132 -6.35 7.63 9.10
CA LEU A 132 -6.68 8.12 10.43
C LEU A 132 -7.69 9.28 10.36
N LYS A 133 -8.55 9.35 11.38
CA LYS A 133 -9.53 10.43 11.51
C LYS A 133 -8.82 11.80 11.54
N GLY A 134 -9.30 12.75 10.73
CA GLY A 134 -8.71 14.07 10.58
C GLY A 134 -7.59 14.15 9.53
N SER A 135 -7.21 13.02 8.91
CA SER A 135 -6.35 13.01 7.74
C SER A 135 -7.17 13.25 6.49
N LYS A 136 -7.03 14.42 5.85
CA LYS A 136 -7.74 14.69 4.57
C LYS A 136 -7.47 13.63 3.53
N TYR A 137 -6.23 13.17 3.47
CA TYR A 137 -5.75 12.07 2.64
C TYR A 137 -4.39 11.57 3.16
N SER A 138 -3.99 10.40 2.70
CA SER A 138 -2.61 9.90 2.78
C SER A 138 -2.14 9.56 1.37
N LEU A 139 -1.03 10.16 0.93
CA LEU A 139 -0.37 9.81 -0.32
C LEU A 139 0.85 8.95 0.02
N TYR A 140 0.90 7.77 -0.57
CA TYR A 140 1.97 6.81 -0.37
C TYR A 140 2.31 6.10 -1.67
N GLY A 141 3.44 5.42 -1.70
CA GLY A 141 3.82 4.51 -2.78
C GLY A 141 3.80 3.08 -2.29
N ALA A 142 3.66 2.15 -3.22
CA ALA A 142 3.93 0.76 -2.98
C ALA A 142 4.88 0.21 -4.03
N SER A 143 5.85 -0.59 -3.59
CA SER A 143 6.74 -1.35 -4.46
C SER A 143 6.62 -2.83 -4.17
N VAL A 144 6.52 -3.64 -5.22
CA VAL A 144 6.35 -5.09 -5.12
C VAL A 144 7.45 -5.79 -5.92
N SER A 145 8.12 -6.75 -5.31
CA SER A 145 9.19 -7.54 -5.93
C SER A 145 9.14 -8.99 -5.46
N PRO A 146 9.01 -9.96 -6.36
CA PRO A 146 8.71 -9.87 -7.78
C PRO A 146 7.48 -9.02 -8.08
N GLY A 147 7.46 -8.36 -9.27
CA GLY A 147 6.47 -7.36 -9.63
C GLY A 147 5.03 -7.86 -9.55
N PHE A 148 4.12 -6.98 -9.16
CA PHE A 148 2.69 -7.26 -8.97
C PHE A 148 1.99 -7.61 -10.29
N GLU A 149 1.15 -8.62 -10.23
CA GLU A 149 0.06 -8.91 -11.18
C GLU A 149 -1.22 -9.20 -10.40
N TYR A 150 -2.39 -8.91 -10.99
CA TYR A 150 -3.67 -9.14 -10.29
C TYR A 150 -3.91 -10.60 -9.90
N ASP A 151 -3.29 -11.55 -10.58
CA ASP A 151 -3.34 -12.97 -10.24
C ASP A 151 -2.70 -13.28 -8.86
N ASP A 152 -1.88 -12.36 -8.34
CA ASP A 152 -1.26 -12.48 -7.03
C ASP A 152 -2.09 -11.85 -5.91
N PHE A 153 -3.15 -11.09 -6.26
CA PHE A 153 -4.02 -10.42 -5.32
C PHE A 153 -5.08 -11.38 -4.77
N ILE A 154 -4.97 -11.69 -3.49
CA ILE A 154 -5.90 -12.59 -2.80
C ILE A 154 -6.76 -11.76 -1.86
N ASP A 155 -8.05 -11.62 -2.20
CA ASP A 155 -9.03 -10.93 -1.36
C ASP A 155 -9.24 -11.66 -0.02
N GLY A 156 -9.34 -10.88 1.05
CA GLY A 156 -9.68 -11.37 2.38
C GLY A 156 -11.20 -11.47 2.57
N ASP A 157 -11.70 -12.69 2.69
CA ASP A 157 -13.07 -12.91 3.16
C ASP A 157 -13.13 -12.83 4.69
N LYS A 158 -14.01 -11.97 5.21
CA LYS A 158 -14.11 -11.74 6.65
C LYS A 158 -14.42 -13.00 7.45
N GLU A 159 -15.35 -13.84 6.98
CA GLU A 159 -15.75 -15.03 7.72
C GLU A 159 -14.63 -16.08 7.72
N GLN A 160 -13.92 -16.19 6.60
CA GLN A 160 -12.77 -17.07 6.49
C GLN A 160 -11.62 -16.63 7.39
N LEU A 161 -11.31 -15.33 7.40
CA LEU A 161 -10.28 -14.75 8.26
C LEU A 161 -10.59 -14.95 9.74
N LEU A 162 -11.84 -14.71 10.17
CA LEU A 162 -12.26 -14.96 11.55
C LEU A 162 -12.21 -16.45 11.94
N LYS A 163 -12.44 -17.37 11.01
CA LYS A 163 -12.28 -18.81 11.25
C LYS A 163 -10.82 -19.21 11.33
N GLN A 164 -9.99 -18.65 10.45
CA GLN A 164 -8.56 -18.92 10.40
C GLN A 164 -7.81 -18.35 11.61
N PHE A 165 -8.21 -17.16 12.05
CA PHE A 165 -7.57 -16.38 13.11
C PHE A 165 -8.60 -15.93 14.17
N PRO A 166 -9.16 -16.86 14.95
CA PRO A 166 -10.25 -16.54 15.88
C PRO A 166 -9.86 -15.59 17.02
N ASN A 167 -8.57 -15.40 17.24
CA ASN A 167 -8.01 -14.52 18.28
C ASN A 167 -7.36 -13.24 17.73
N ALA A 168 -7.45 -12.97 16.43
CA ALA A 168 -6.86 -11.80 15.77
C ALA A 168 -7.79 -10.57 15.83
#